data_297a6e693108f94e28222a6ab9f45256
#
_entry.id   297a6e693108f94e28222a6ab9f45256
#
_cell.length_a   1.000
_cell.length_b   1.000
_cell.length_c   1.000
_cell.angle_alpha   90.00
_cell.angle_beta   90.00
_cell.angle_gamma   90.00
#
_symmetry.space_group_name_H-M   'P 1'
#
loop_
_entity.id
_entity.type
_entity.pdbx_description
1 polymer ?
#
loop_
_entity_poly.entity_id
_entity_poly.type
_entity_poly.pdbx_seq_one_letter_code
_entity_poly.pdbx_strand_id
1 'polypeptide(L)'
;MTTLTLANSVFLMSVAKPILFTLVLGGWAWVVAFLDKDAGFYYLKRELFNLLHVLAGVLGFGLMLLVPVFWVGLPMGILLLAGSVAGYVVYRNGQVPEAEKWSASLESFQQKREQKQAAARQAKATLTVTGPGGEAREIPQPGDEDAEHYMRLDQLLGFALPRNANQIDLSVDSSVAKCRIHIDGVRYPQEAPEPADAIKFIDYIKTLAGMDPEDRRKKQDAEIEIRQENQGTHKLRVVSAGSTKGMQLQVVIDPAQHSNIPMKHLGLLPAQLEPVEALLAEPGKAVIVAAPPHHGGPTTLYSLLHEHDPYTSSLATLEDEKLFDLEGVSHNLIEPGLSNAKINEKLGVLLRADPSALMISRLMDPPAAKQLAMSAPEIRVYVPIPQEGTFAALQLWIKVTGDPKLVAEGLGAVMAQRLVRRLCHTCRVSYTPDPSALKKLNLPATKVGDLFRASGKILIKDNEVQCPDCHGLGYRGRVGVFEVMIVDDAARKYIAANQLDTLRLHLRKHKMLYLQESALAKVVDGTTDIKEVTRVMSSK
;
A
#
# COMPACT_ATOMS: atom_id res chain seq x y z
N MET A 1 -50.43 -32.65 -75.23
CA MET A 1 -50.67 -31.89 -74.00
C MET A 1 -49.29 -31.52 -73.39
N THR A 2 -48.80 -30.36 -73.75
CA THR A 2 -47.51 -29.82 -73.34
C THR A 2 -47.75 -28.84 -72.13
N THR A 3 -47.39 -29.23 -70.98
CA THR A 3 -47.43 -28.38 -69.81
C THR A 3 -46.22 -27.48 -69.79
N LEU A 4 -46.46 -26.18 -70.02
CA LEU A 4 -45.47 -25.13 -69.76
C LEU A 4 -45.29 -24.99 -68.26
N THR A 5 -44.12 -25.35 -67.73
CA THR A 5 -43.68 -24.99 -66.40
C THR A 5 -43.10 -23.57 -66.43
N LEU A 6 -43.86 -22.61 -65.87
CA LEU A 6 -43.37 -21.27 -65.53
C LEU A 6 -42.33 -21.39 -64.41
N ALA A 7 -41.06 -21.23 -64.79
CA ALA A 7 -39.99 -21.09 -63.80
C ALA A 7 -40.15 -19.73 -63.08
N ASN A 8 -40.55 -19.76 -61.84
CA ASN A 8 -40.49 -18.62 -60.95
C ASN A 8 -39.02 -18.23 -60.70
N SER A 9 -38.54 -17.25 -61.48
CA SER A 9 -37.25 -16.60 -61.17
C SER A 9 -37.43 -15.75 -59.96
N VAL A 10 -37.10 -16.32 -58.75
CA VAL A 10 -36.95 -15.57 -57.55
C VAL A 10 -35.68 -14.71 -57.67
N PHE A 11 -35.85 -13.43 -57.99
CA PHE A 11 -34.77 -12.46 -57.94
C PHE A 11 -34.39 -12.28 -56.47
N LEU A 12 -33.36 -12.97 -56.01
CA LEU A 12 -32.69 -12.71 -54.72
C LEU A 12 -31.98 -11.35 -54.77
N MET A 13 -32.70 -10.27 -54.47
CA MET A 13 -32.08 -8.97 -54.29
C MET A 13 -31.30 -9.00 -52.96
N SER A 14 -29.96 -8.89 -53.08
CA SER A 14 -29.10 -8.75 -51.90
C SER A 14 -29.42 -7.45 -51.16
N VAL A 15 -30.05 -7.55 -50.02
CA VAL A 15 -30.41 -6.39 -49.14
C VAL A 15 -29.15 -5.65 -48.64
N ALA A 16 -28.02 -6.33 -48.59
CA ALA A 16 -26.75 -5.74 -48.11
C ALA A 16 -26.23 -4.62 -49.05
N LYS A 17 -26.42 -4.74 -50.35
CA LYS A 17 -25.92 -3.75 -51.34
C LYS A 17 -26.57 -2.36 -51.18
N PRO A 18 -27.91 -2.21 -51.16
CA PRO A 18 -28.55 -0.92 -50.96
C PRO A 18 -28.28 -0.35 -49.56
N ILE A 19 -28.16 -1.19 -48.52
CA ILE A 19 -27.79 -0.72 -47.16
C ILE A 19 -26.39 -0.11 -47.17
N LEU A 20 -25.39 -0.80 -47.75
CA LEU A 20 -24.02 -0.28 -47.83
C LEU A 20 -23.96 1.01 -48.67
N PHE A 21 -24.66 1.07 -49.77
CA PHE A 21 -24.74 2.26 -50.60
C PHE A 21 -25.33 3.45 -49.82
N THR A 22 -26.44 3.24 -49.12
CA THR A 22 -27.10 4.28 -48.31
C THR A 22 -26.20 4.76 -47.16
N LEU A 23 -25.47 3.85 -46.51
CA LEU A 23 -24.51 4.20 -45.45
C LEU A 23 -23.36 5.06 -46.00
N VAL A 24 -22.81 4.71 -47.17
CA VAL A 24 -21.75 5.50 -47.81
C VAL A 24 -22.28 6.88 -48.25
N LEU A 25 -23.51 6.94 -48.80
CA LEU A 25 -24.14 8.20 -49.19
C LEU A 25 -24.38 9.13 -47.98
N GLY A 26 -24.96 8.60 -46.89
CA GLY A 26 -25.19 9.35 -45.68
C GLY A 26 -23.88 9.82 -45.02
N GLY A 27 -22.87 8.93 -44.97
CA GLY A 27 -21.53 9.28 -44.48
C GLY A 27 -20.88 10.37 -45.33
N TRP A 28 -20.98 10.29 -46.66
CA TRP A 28 -20.46 11.31 -47.56
C TRP A 28 -21.12 12.67 -47.36
N ALA A 29 -22.46 12.73 -47.29
CA ALA A 29 -23.19 13.96 -47.02
C ALA A 29 -22.74 14.62 -45.69
N TRP A 30 -22.53 13.80 -44.68
CA TRP A 30 -22.01 14.28 -43.36
C TRP A 30 -20.58 14.82 -43.49
N VAL A 31 -19.68 14.11 -44.18
CA VAL A 31 -18.29 14.55 -44.41
C VAL A 31 -18.27 15.89 -45.15
N VAL A 32 -19.01 16.01 -46.25
CA VAL A 32 -19.06 17.26 -47.07
C VAL A 32 -19.60 18.43 -46.21
N ALA A 33 -20.65 18.21 -45.41
CA ALA A 33 -21.18 19.24 -44.54
C ALA A 33 -20.15 19.67 -43.45
N PHE A 34 -19.35 18.74 -42.97
CA PHE A 34 -18.28 19.03 -42.04
C PHE A 34 -17.15 19.84 -42.70
N LEU A 35 -16.70 19.45 -43.88
CA LEU A 35 -15.64 20.14 -44.63
C LEU A 35 -16.09 21.54 -45.09
N ASP A 36 -17.36 21.71 -45.42
CA ASP A 36 -17.94 23.00 -45.77
C ASP A 36 -17.88 23.99 -44.58
N LYS A 37 -18.20 23.52 -43.35
CA LYS A 37 -18.09 24.34 -42.15
C LYS A 37 -16.63 24.68 -41.83
N ASP A 38 -15.71 23.72 -41.94
CA ASP A 38 -14.29 23.93 -41.72
C ASP A 38 -13.71 24.95 -42.72
N ALA A 39 -14.06 24.81 -44.02
CA ALA A 39 -13.66 25.77 -45.06
C ALA A 39 -14.19 27.19 -44.78
N GLY A 40 -15.42 27.32 -44.26
CA GLY A 40 -15.98 28.58 -43.85
C GLY A 40 -15.29 29.20 -42.60
N PHE A 41 -14.88 28.36 -41.64
CA PHE A 41 -14.21 28.81 -40.43
C PHE A 41 -12.81 29.37 -40.72
N TYR A 42 -12.06 28.74 -41.61
CA TYR A 42 -10.71 29.18 -41.99
C TYR A 42 -10.64 30.06 -43.23
N TYR A 43 -11.79 30.57 -43.73
CA TYR A 43 -11.89 31.44 -44.92
C TYR A 43 -11.19 30.86 -46.16
N LEU A 44 -11.25 29.52 -46.33
CA LEU A 44 -10.68 28.83 -47.47
C LEU A 44 -11.58 28.97 -48.70
N LYS A 45 -11.12 28.50 -49.90
CA LYS A 45 -11.88 28.56 -51.15
C LYS A 45 -13.10 27.61 -51.13
N ARG A 46 -14.08 27.95 -50.29
CA ARG A 46 -15.28 27.17 -49.98
C ARG A 46 -16.04 26.72 -51.20
N GLU A 47 -16.31 27.64 -52.15
CA GLU A 47 -17.09 27.36 -53.36
C GLU A 47 -16.38 26.30 -54.26
N LEU A 48 -15.05 26.45 -54.42
CA LEU A 48 -14.26 25.51 -55.23
C LEU A 48 -14.29 24.09 -54.66
N PHE A 49 -14.08 23.98 -53.35
CA PHE A 49 -14.04 22.66 -52.69
C PHE A 49 -15.42 22.00 -52.61
N ASN A 50 -16.48 22.79 -52.39
CA ASN A 50 -17.84 22.28 -52.45
C ASN A 50 -18.19 21.74 -53.83
N LEU A 51 -17.80 22.45 -54.89
CA LEU A 51 -17.97 21.97 -56.28
C LEU A 51 -17.18 20.65 -56.51
N LEU A 52 -15.93 20.58 -56.06
CA LEU A 52 -15.11 19.39 -56.20
C LEU A 52 -15.68 18.19 -55.42
N HIS A 53 -16.19 18.40 -54.20
CA HIS A 53 -16.81 17.33 -53.40
C HIS A 53 -18.13 16.85 -54.03
N VAL A 54 -18.93 17.75 -54.57
CA VAL A 54 -20.17 17.38 -55.31
C VAL A 54 -19.82 16.57 -56.55
N LEU A 55 -18.85 17.02 -57.36
CA LEU A 55 -18.39 16.30 -58.54
C LEU A 55 -17.83 14.92 -58.17
N ALA A 56 -17.00 14.84 -57.14
CA ALA A 56 -16.49 13.56 -56.62
C ALA A 56 -17.62 12.64 -56.14
N GLY A 57 -18.63 13.20 -55.50
CA GLY A 57 -19.85 12.48 -55.12
C GLY A 57 -20.56 11.88 -56.30
N VAL A 58 -20.89 12.70 -57.32
CA VAL A 58 -21.59 12.26 -58.52
C VAL A 58 -20.81 11.15 -59.26
N LEU A 59 -19.50 11.35 -59.46
CA LEU A 59 -18.67 10.36 -60.14
C LEU A 59 -18.47 9.11 -59.27
N GLY A 60 -18.24 9.24 -57.97
CA GLY A 60 -18.03 8.11 -57.06
C GLY A 60 -19.27 7.23 -56.92
N PHE A 61 -20.43 7.83 -56.70
CA PHE A 61 -21.70 7.09 -56.68
C PHE A 61 -22.10 6.56 -58.05
N GLY A 62 -21.79 7.30 -59.13
CA GLY A 62 -21.94 6.81 -60.51
C GLY A 62 -21.12 5.54 -60.77
N LEU A 63 -19.87 5.50 -60.35
CA LEU A 63 -19.02 4.29 -60.43
C LEU A 63 -19.59 3.12 -59.63
N MET A 64 -20.10 3.37 -58.42
CA MET A 64 -20.71 2.34 -57.56
C MET A 64 -21.95 1.71 -58.19
N LEU A 65 -22.70 2.47 -59.01
CA LEU A 65 -23.93 2.01 -59.67
C LEU A 65 -23.70 1.43 -61.08
N LEU A 66 -22.79 2.02 -61.86
CA LEU A 66 -22.56 1.65 -63.28
C LEU A 66 -21.61 0.47 -63.45
N VAL A 67 -20.71 0.21 -62.47
CA VAL A 67 -19.82 -0.95 -62.57
C VAL A 67 -20.61 -2.24 -62.31
N PRO A 68 -20.60 -3.21 -63.25
CA PRO A 68 -21.44 -4.40 -63.13
C PRO A 68 -21.17 -5.25 -61.90
N VAL A 69 -19.92 -5.23 -61.39
CA VAL A 69 -19.51 -5.95 -60.18
C VAL A 69 -19.51 -4.99 -59.01
N PHE A 70 -20.52 -5.04 -58.16
CA PHE A 70 -20.67 -4.15 -57.00
C PHE A 70 -19.44 -4.12 -56.09
N TRP A 71 -18.81 -5.27 -55.82
CA TRP A 71 -17.62 -5.39 -54.98
C TRP A 71 -16.34 -4.78 -55.58
N VAL A 72 -16.37 -4.38 -56.86
CA VAL A 72 -15.31 -3.63 -57.53
C VAL A 72 -15.69 -2.14 -57.60
N GLY A 73 -16.95 -1.84 -57.93
CA GLY A 73 -17.44 -0.47 -58.02
C GLY A 73 -17.45 0.27 -56.69
N LEU A 74 -17.78 -0.43 -55.59
CA LEU A 74 -17.83 0.15 -54.27
C LEU A 74 -16.45 0.66 -53.79
N PRO A 75 -15.37 -0.12 -53.82
CA PRO A 75 -14.03 0.38 -53.45
C PRO A 75 -13.53 1.51 -54.35
N MET A 76 -13.78 1.41 -55.66
CA MET A 76 -13.39 2.46 -56.61
C MET A 76 -14.08 3.79 -56.31
N GLY A 77 -15.38 3.74 -56.03
CA GLY A 77 -16.13 4.92 -55.65
C GLY A 77 -15.64 5.51 -54.32
N ILE A 78 -15.39 4.67 -53.30
CA ILE A 78 -14.84 5.11 -52.02
C ILE A 78 -13.45 5.76 -52.20
N LEU A 79 -12.58 5.20 -53.03
CA LEU A 79 -11.26 5.77 -53.30
C LEU A 79 -11.36 7.16 -53.93
N LEU A 80 -12.30 7.37 -54.83
CA LEU A 80 -12.53 8.69 -55.47
C LEU A 80 -13.05 9.71 -54.46
N LEU A 81 -13.98 9.30 -53.60
CA LEU A 81 -14.47 10.15 -52.49
C LEU A 81 -13.34 10.50 -51.52
N ALA A 82 -12.56 9.50 -51.10
CA ALA A 82 -11.42 9.69 -50.20
C ALA A 82 -10.33 10.60 -50.83
N GLY A 83 -10.09 10.48 -52.13
CA GLY A 83 -9.15 11.34 -52.84
C GLY A 83 -9.54 12.81 -52.80
N SER A 84 -10.84 13.15 -52.94
CA SER A 84 -11.31 14.53 -52.83
C SER A 84 -11.12 15.10 -51.41
N VAL A 85 -11.34 14.28 -50.37
CA VAL A 85 -11.08 14.67 -48.96
C VAL A 85 -9.59 14.87 -48.73
N ALA A 86 -8.74 13.96 -49.22
CA ALA A 86 -7.28 14.07 -49.12
C ALA A 86 -6.77 15.35 -49.79
N GLY A 87 -7.27 15.69 -50.97
CA GLY A 87 -6.94 16.94 -51.65
C GLY A 87 -7.30 18.17 -50.83
N TYR A 88 -8.49 18.16 -50.20
CA TYR A 88 -8.88 19.23 -49.27
C TYR A 88 -7.94 19.32 -48.06
N VAL A 89 -7.63 18.18 -47.41
CA VAL A 89 -6.74 18.15 -46.24
C VAL A 89 -5.35 18.67 -46.55
N VAL A 90 -4.77 18.29 -47.70
CA VAL A 90 -3.46 18.79 -48.15
C VAL A 90 -3.50 20.31 -48.36
N TYR A 91 -4.53 20.82 -49.05
CA TYR A 91 -4.69 22.25 -49.27
C TYR A 91 -4.90 23.02 -47.97
N ARG A 92 -5.80 22.53 -47.11
CA ARG A 92 -6.07 23.10 -45.79
C ARG A 92 -4.81 23.19 -44.93
N ASN A 93 -4.06 22.10 -44.81
CA ASN A 93 -2.83 22.04 -44.02
C ASN A 93 -1.71 22.97 -44.54
N GLY A 94 -1.79 23.39 -45.81
CA GLY A 94 -0.91 24.41 -46.34
C GLY A 94 -1.31 25.86 -46.00
N GLN A 95 -2.55 26.09 -45.53
CA GLN A 95 -3.09 27.44 -45.28
C GLN A 95 -3.28 27.71 -43.75
N VAL A 96 -3.29 26.67 -42.94
CA VAL A 96 -3.61 26.74 -41.48
C VAL A 96 -2.31 26.65 -40.66
N PRO A 97 -2.20 27.35 -39.51
CA PRO A 97 -1.04 27.27 -38.61
C PRO A 97 -0.71 25.84 -38.20
N GLU A 98 0.57 25.58 -37.87
CA GLU A 98 1.04 24.22 -37.57
C GLU A 98 0.28 23.50 -36.46
N ALA A 99 -0.13 24.24 -35.44
CA ALA A 99 -0.89 23.70 -34.31
C ALA A 99 -2.30 23.18 -34.67
N GLU A 100 -2.85 23.62 -35.83
CA GLU A 100 -4.19 23.29 -36.27
C GLU A 100 -4.23 22.39 -37.50
N LYS A 101 -3.06 21.94 -37.95
CA LYS A 101 -2.94 20.98 -39.09
C LYS A 101 -3.52 19.61 -38.70
N TRP A 102 -4.28 19.04 -39.60
CA TRP A 102 -4.78 17.68 -39.44
C TRP A 102 -3.67 16.68 -39.77
N SER A 103 -3.21 15.97 -38.71
CA SER A 103 -2.29 14.84 -38.89
C SER A 103 -3.04 13.54 -38.68
N ALA A 104 -2.95 12.62 -39.65
CA ALA A 104 -3.51 11.27 -39.54
C ALA A 104 -2.52 10.30 -38.88
N SER A 105 -1.77 10.74 -37.85
CA SER A 105 -0.88 9.83 -37.11
C SER A 105 -1.67 9.11 -36.00
N LEU A 106 -1.46 7.82 -35.88
CA LEU A 106 -2.02 6.99 -34.78
C LEU A 106 -1.63 7.55 -33.41
N GLU A 107 -0.48 8.19 -33.32
CA GLU A 107 0.02 8.85 -32.11
C GLU A 107 -0.84 10.04 -31.67
N SER A 108 -1.28 10.90 -32.63
CA SER A 108 -2.14 12.04 -32.30
C SER A 108 -3.54 11.61 -31.87
N PHE A 109 -4.02 10.46 -32.34
CA PHE A 109 -5.29 9.86 -31.94
C PHE A 109 -5.18 9.25 -30.53
N GLN A 110 -4.06 8.62 -30.21
CA GLN A 110 -3.78 8.09 -28.88
C GLN A 110 -3.64 9.23 -27.86
N GLN A 111 -2.84 10.26 -28.16
CA GLN A 111 -2.68 11.43 -27.30
C GLN A 111 -4.01 12.16 -27.01
N LYS A 112 -4.85 12.40 -28.04
CA LYS A 112 -6.19 12.99 -27.83
C LYS A 112 -7.12 12.10 -27.01
N ARG A 113 -7.03 10.78 -27.15
CA ARG A 113 -7.80 9.82 -26.37
C ARG A 113 -7.32 9.79 -24.92
N GLU A 114 -6.02 9.85 -24.70
CA GLU A 114 -5.39 9.94 -23.37
C GLU A 114 -5.72 11.27 -22.68
N GLN A 115 -5.61 12.39 -23.39
CA GLN A 115 -6.01 13.70 -22.85
C GLN A 115 -7.50 13.77 -22.50
N LYS A 116 -8.38 13.19 -23.32
CA LYS A 116 -9.82 13.12 -23.03
C LYS A 116 -10.14 12.18 -21.88
N GLN A 117 -9.38 11.10 -21.72
CA GLN A 117 -9.49 10.21 -20.56
C GLN A 117 -8.90 10.86 -19.31
N ALA A 118 -7.80 11.60 -19.42
CA ALA A 118 -7.20 12.36 -18.34
C ALA A 118 -8.15 13.46 -17.85
N ALA A 119 -8.72 14.26 -18.74
CA ALA A 119 -9.71 15.28 -18.40
C ALA A 119 -10.98 14.69 -17.76
N ALA A 120 -11.45 13.52 -18.22
CA ALA A 120 -12.58 12.83 -17.61
C ALA A 120 -12.25 12.23 -16.23
N ARG A 121 -11.00 11.86 -15.98
CA ARG A 121 -10.51 11.42 -14.68
C ARG A 121 -10.36 12.60 -13.72
N GLN A 122 -9.85 13.75 -14.18
CA GLN A 122 -9.76 14.99 -13.39
C GLN A 122 -11.12 15.53 -12.97
N ALA A 123 -12.14 15.47 -13.83
CA ALA A 123 -13.51 15.85 -13.46
C ALA A 123 -14.12 14.95 -12.37
N LYS A 124 -13.45 13.83 -12.03
CA LYS A 124 -13.80 12.92 -10.94
C LYS A 124 -12.78 12.96 -9.79
N ALA A 125 -11.91 13.97 -9.75
CA ALA A 125 -10.95 14.14 -8.67
C ALA A 125 -11.67 14.34 -7.34
N THR A 126 -11.45 13.42 -6.41
CA THR A 126 -12.17 13.32 -5.12
C THR A 126 -11.27 13.66 -3.94
N LEU A 127 -10.00 13.95 -4.21
CA LEU A 127 -8.98 14.19 -3.20
C LEU A 127 -8.87 15.68 -2.86
N THR A 128 -9.07 16.03 -1.59
CA THR A 128 -8.71 17.34 -1.04
C THR A 128 -7.52 17.19 -0.12
N VAL A 129 -6.54 18.09 -0.21
CA VAL A 129 -5.33 18.09 0.61
C VAL A 129 -5.32 19.35 1.49
N THR A 130 -5.06 19.17 2.78
CA THR A 130 -4.89 20.24 3.74
C THR A 130 -3.43 20.23 4.22
N GLY A 131 -2.76 21.36 4.07
CA GLY A 131 -1.35 21.52 4.48
C GLY A 131 -1.15 21.54 6.00
N PRO A 132 0.11 21.59 6.47
CA PRO A 132 0.45 21.55 7.90
C PRO A 132 -0.16 22.71 8.72
N GLY A 133 -0.46 23.84 8.09
CA GLY A 133 -1.09 25.02 8.70
C GLY A 133 -2.62 24.98 8.73
N GLY A 134 -3.25 23.91 8.26
CA GLY A 134 -4.69 23.80 8.13
C GLY A 134 -5.27 24.48 6.88
N GLU A 135 -4.41 25.02 6.00
CA GLU A 135 -4.84 25.59 4.73
C GLU A 135 -5.18 24.50 3.70
N ALA A 136 -6.33 24.64 3.06
CA ALA A 136 -6.69 23.79 1.93
C ALA A 136 -5.79 24.12 0.73
N ARG A 137 -5.19 23.09 0.13
CA ARG A 137 -4.41 23.23 -1.10
C ARG A 137 -5.34 23.27 -2.31
N GLU A 138 -5.05 24.17 -3.24
CA GLU A 138 -5.81 24.25 -4.49
C GLU A 138 -5.64 22.99 -5.33
N ILE A 139 -6.74 22.51 -5.89
CA ILE A 139 -6.73 21.39 -6.83
C ILE A 139 -6.25 21.91 -8.18
N PRO A 140 -5.16 21.39 -8.76
CA PRO A 140 -4.66 21.83 -10.04
C PRO A 140 -5.72 21.67 -11.15
N GLN A 141 -5.84 22.67 -12.01
CA GLN A 141 -6.78 22.65 -13.12
C GLN A 141 -6.26 21.84 -14.31
N PRO A 142 -7.15 21.35 -15.19
CA PRO A 142 -6.72 20.67 -16.41
C PRO A 142 -5.83 21.56 -17.27
N GLY A 143 -4.56 21.17 -17.43
CA GLY A 143 -3.55 21.93 -18.17
C GLY A 143 -2.45 22.55 -17.32
N ASP A 144 -2.59 22.55 -16.00
CA ASP A 144 -1.52 22.93 -15.09
C ASP A 144 -0.41 21.87 -15.09
N GLU A 145 0.83 22.30 -14.86
CA GLU A 145 1.99 21.39 -14.78
C GLU A 145 1.81 20.30 -13.71
N ASP A 146 1.15 20.65 -12.61
CA ASP A 146 0.93 19.79 -11.46
C ASP A 146 -0.30 18.86 -11.59
N ALA A 147 -1.12 19.04 -12.62
CA ALA A 147 -2.35 18.25 -12.78
C ALA A 147 -2.10 16.75 -12.95
N GLU A 148 -1.02 16.37 -13.63
CA GLU A 148 -0.63 14.96 -13.78
C GLU A 148 -0.14 14.36 -12.46
N HIS A 149 0.63 15.12 -11.69
CA HIS A 149 1.15 14.71 -10.38
C HIS A 149 0.02 14.55 -9.37
N TYR A 150 -0.95 15.46 -9.36
CA TYR A 150 -2.15 15.35 -8.54
C TYR A 150 -2.96 14.07 -8.86
N MET A 151 -3.22 13.80 -10.13
CA MET A 151 -3.95 12.59 -10.53
C MET A 151 -3.21 11.31 -10.14
N ARG A 152 -1.89 11.30 -10.24
CA ARG A 152 -1.07 10.18 -9.81
C ARG A 152 -1.16 9.95 -8.31
N LEU A 153 -1.15 11.02 -7.52
CA LEU A 153 -1.35 10.95 -6.08
C LEU A 153 -2.75 10.39 -5.74
N ASP A 154 -3.79 10.91 -6.39
CA ASP A 154 -5.18 10.43 -6.22
C ASP A 154 -5.32 8.94 -6.56
N GLN A 155 -4.69 8.48 -7.66
CA GLN A 155 -4.68 7.06 -8.03
C GLN A 155 -3.95 6.18 -7.02
N LEU A 156 -2.77 6.61 -6.53
CA LEU A 156 -2.00 5.87 -5.53
C LEU A 156 -2.78 5.75 -4.22
N LEU A 157 -3.38 6.85 -3.77
CA LEU A 157 -4.21 6.87 -2.55
C LEU A 157 -5.50 6.09 -2.74
N GLY A 158 -6.15 6.19 -3.90
CA GLY A 158 -7.34 5.42 -4.26
C GLY A 158 -7.09 3.90 -4.31
N PHE A 159 -5.84 3.47 -4.57
CA PHE A 159 -5.45 2.07 -4.41
C PHE A 159 -5.11 1.73 -2.95
N ALA A 160 -4.40 2.62 -2.25
CA ALA A 160 -3.82 2.38 -0.93
C ALA A 160 -4.87 2.40 0.19
N LEU A 161 -5.73 3.44 0.24
CA LEU A 161 -6.65 3.67 1.35
C LEU A 161 -7.69 2.56 1.54
N PRO A 162 -8.41 2.10 0.49
CA PRO A 162 -9.39 1.02 0.65
C PRO A 162 -8.78 -0.29 1.15
N ARG A 163 -7.47 -0.48 0.91
CA ARG A 163 -6.71 -1.68 1.30
C ARG A 163 -6.02 -1.56 2.66
N ASN A 164 -6.29 -0.47 3.40
CA ASN A 164 -5.62 -0.14 4.66
C ASN A 164 -4.09 -0.19 4.54
N ALA A 165 -3.56 0.39 3.46
CA ALA A 165 -2.13 0.56 3.32
C ALA A 165 -1.60 1.46 4.44
N ASN A 166 -0.45 1.11 4.97
CA ASN A 166 0.19 1.89 6.02
C ASN A 166 1.32 2.79 5.52
N GLN A 167 1.81 2.56 4.28
CA GLN A 167 2.94 3.33 3.77
C GLN A 167 3.03 3.24 2.25
N ILE A 168 3.45 4.33 1.63
CA ILE A 168 3.83 4.41 0.22
C ILE A 168 5.29 4.84 0.16
N ASP A 169 6.12 4.08 -0.54
CA ASP A 169 7.53 4.38 -0.76
C ASP A 169 7.75 4.73 -2.24
N LEU A 170 8.33 5.87 -2.49
CA LEU A 170 8.86 6.25 -3.79
C LEU A 170 10.36 6.47 -3.68
N SER A 171 11.14 5.74 -4.44
CA SER A 171 12.59 5.89 -4.50
C SER A 171 13.02 6.12 -5.94
N VAL A 172 13.87 7.12 -6.14
CA VAL A 172 14.41 7.47 -7.44
C VAL A 172 15.94 7.38 -7.36
N ASP A 173 16.51 6.57 -8.22
CA ASP A 173 17.94 6.47 -8.46
C ASP A 173 18.24 7.13 -9.82
N SER A 174 19.49 7.31 -10.16
CA SER A 174 19.95 7.93 -11.43
C SER A 174 19.33 7.30 -12.69
N SER A 175 18.92 6.04 -12.62
CA SER A 175 18.42 5.27 -13.77
C SER A 175 17.03 4.65 -13.60
N VAL A 176 16.53 4.53 -12.37
CA VAL A 176 15.28 3.80 -12.09
C VAL A 176 14.48 4.47 -10.98
N ALA A 177 13.20 4.67 -11.22
CA ALA A 177 12.23 4.98 -10.17
C ALA A 177 11.50 3.70 -9.73
N LYS A 178 11.18 3.60 -8.44
CA LYS A 178 10.42 2.47 -7.86
C LYS A 178 9.36 3.01 -6.93
N CYS A 179 8.12 2.63 -7.18
CA CYS A 179 6.98 2.92 -6.31
C CYS A 179 6.48 1.62 -5.66
N ARG A 180 6.26 1.64 -4.35
CA ARG A 180 5.77 0.48 -3.59
C ARG A 180 4.76 0.93 -2.56
N ILE A 181 3.68 0.19 -2.45
CA ILE A 181 2.68 0.37 -1.41
C ILE A 181 2.83 -0.78 -0.40
N HIS A 182 2.92 -0.44 0.87
CA HIS A 182 2.99 -1.41 1.95
C HIS A 182 1.58 -1.63 2.50
N ILE A 183 1.10 -2.86 2.38
CA ILE A 183 -0.19 -3.29 2.89
C ILE A 183 0.06 -4.49 3.78
N ASP A 184 -0.30 -4.37 5.06
CA ASP A 184 -0.14 -5.46 6.03
C ASP A 184 1.27 -6.09 6.06
N GLY A 185 2.33 -5.26 5.91
CA GLY A 185 3.72 -5.70 5.92
C GLY A 185 4.21 -6.38 4.63
N VAL A 186 3.40 -6.39 3.57
CA VAL A 186 3.79 -6.86 2.24
C VAL A 186 3.94 -5.66 1.31
N ARG A 187 4.98 -5.70 0.47
CA ARG A 187 5.28 -4.67 -0.51
C ARG A 187 4.63 -4.99 -1.84
N TYR A 188 3.74 -4.14 -2.29
CA TYR A 188 3.07 -4.23 -3.59
C TYR A 188 3.70 -3.21 -4.54
N PRO A 189 4.42 -3.68 -5.59
CA PRO A 189 4.97 -2.75 -6.57
C PRO A 189 3.85 -2.07 -7.33
N GLN A 190 4.04 -0.78 -7.60
CA GLN A 190 3.17 0.04 -8.44
C GLN A 190 3.99 0.57 -9.62
N GLU A 191 3.30 0.96 -10.67
CA GLU A 191 3.92 1.60 -11.81
C GLU A 191 4.57 2.92 -11.37
N ALA A 192 5.87 3.02 -11.58
CA ALA A 192 6.65 4.22 -11.27
C ALA A 192 6.80 5.06 -12.55
N PRO A 193 6.78 6.40 -12.45
CA PRO A 193 7.09 7.26 -13.58
C PRO A 193 8.58 7.15 -13.98
N GLU A 194 8.91 7.70 -15.12
CA GLU A 194 10.30 7.92 -15.52
C GLU A 194 11.06 8.70 -14.43
N PRO A 195 12.39 8.48 -14.24
CA PRO A 195 13.12 9.09 -13.13
C PRO A 195 13.00 10.61 -13.03
N ALA A 196 12.97 11.31 -14.17
CA ALA A 196 12.82 12.77 -14.19
C ALA A 196 11.44 13.21 -13.68
N ASP A 197 10.37 12.51 -14.09
CA ASP A 197 9.01 12.81 -13.67
C ASP A 197 8.75 12.34 -12.23
N ALA A 198 9.42 11.27 -11.78
CA ALA A 198 9.39 10.83 -10.40
C ALA A 198 9.97 11.87 -9.44
N ILE A 199 11.04 12.57 -9.85
CA ILE A 199 11.59 13.69 -9.07
C ILE A 199 10.58 14.83 -8.97
N LYS A 200 9.97 15.25 -10.08
CA LYS A 200 8.93 16.28 -10.09
C LYS A 200 7.73 15.89 -9.22
N PHE A 201 7.33 14.61 -9.27
CA PHE A 201 6.26 14.11 -8.42
C PHE A 201 6.61 14.15 -6.93
N ILE A 202 7.87 13.86 -6.55
CA ILE A 202 8.36 14.03 -5.18
C ILE A 202 8.34 15.51 -4.79
N ASP A 203 8.83 16.40 -5.65
CA ASP A 203 8.86 17.85 -5.41
C ASP A 203 7.44 18.41 -5.25
N TYR A 204 6.48 17.92 -6.05
CA TYR A 204 5.06 18.23 -5.90
C TYR A 204 4.50 17.83 -4.53
N ILE A 205 4.75 16.58 -4.08
CA ILE A 205 4.28 16.13 -2.76
C ILE A 205 4.95 16.93 -1.63
N LYS A 206 6.23 17.29 -1.76
CA LYS A 206 6.93 18.16 -0.81
C LYS A 206 6.25 19.53 -0.73
N THR A 207 5.89 20.13 -1.86
CA THR A 207 5.17 21.41 -1.92
C THR A 207 3.81 21.32 -1.24
N LEU A 208 3.03 20.24 -1.46
CA LEU A 208 1.77 20.01 -0.75
C LEU A 208 1.98 19.92 0.77
N ALA A 209 3.07 19.29 1.19
CA ALA A 209 3.43 19.14 2.59
C ALA A 209 4.12 20.38 3.22
N GLY A 210 4.25 21.49 2.46
CA GLY A 210 4.92 22.69 2.95
C GLY A 210 6.43 22.53 3.16
N MET A 211 7.04 21.53 2.53
CA MET A 211 8.49 21.28 2.54
C MET A 211 9.17 22.08 1.42
N ASP A 212 10.50 22.29 1.56
CA ASP A 212 11.30 22.89 0.51
C ASP A 212 11.61 21.86 -0.60
N PRO A 213 11.06 22.01 -1.82
CA PRO A 213 11.32 21.07 -2.92
C PRO A 213 12.79 21.12 -3.42
N GLU A 214 13.47 22.25 -3.27
CA GLU A 214 14.85 22.42 -3.74
C GLU A 214 15.89 21.75 -2.81
N ASP A 215 15.60 21.64 -1.52
CA ASP A 215 16.49 20.94 -0.58
C ASP A 215 16.32 19.42 -0.71
N ARG A 216 17.18 18.81 -1.54
CA ARG A 216 17.19 17.37 -1.83
C ARG A 216 18.16 16.58 -0.96
N ARG A 217 18.83 17.20 0.02
CA ARG A 217 19.86 16.55 0.83
C ARG A 217 19.42 16.27 2.25
N LYS A 218 18.73 17.23 2.88
CA LYS A 218 18.29 17.08 4.26
C LYS A 218 17.04 16.19 4.35
N LYS A 219 16.95 15.46 5.44
CA LYS A 219 15.68 14.81 5.80
C LYS A 219 14.68 15.90 6.15
N GLN A 220 13.55 15.90 5.49
CA GLN A 220 12.39 16.75 5.77
C GLN A 220 11.22 15.86 6.19
N ASP A 221 10.40 16.36 7.10
CA ASP A 221 9.29 15.62 7.71
C ASP A 221 8.14 16.59 7.95
N ALA A 222 6.95 16.28 7.48
CA ALA A 222 5.76 17.09 7.66
C ALA A 222 4.49 16.22 7.68
N GLU A 223 3.46 16.72 8.33
CA GLU A 223 2.14 16.09 8.33
C GLU A 223 1.17 16.89 7.47
N ILE A 224 0.38 16.21 6.68
CA ILE A 224 -0.73 16.76 5.91
C ILE A 224 -1.98 15.94 6.18
N GLU A 225 -3.12 16.55 5.96
CA GLU A 225 -4.41 15.87 6.03
C GLU A 225 -5.00 15.75 4.62
N ILE A 226 -5.50 14.58 4.30
CA ILE A 226 -6.19 14.33 3.05
C ILE A 226 -7.62 13.89 3.32
N ARG A 227 -8.52 14.32 2.47
CA ARG A 227 -9.89 13.85 2.45
C ARG A 227 -10.21 13.29 1.07
N GLN A 228 -10.61 12.02 1.02
CA GLN A 228 -11.06 11.39 -0.22
C GLN A 228 -12.54 11.06 -0.10
N GLU A 229 -13.30 11.34 -1.17
CA GLU A 229 -14.72 11.00 -1.25
C GLU A 229 -14.88 9.49 -1.04
N ASN A 230 -15.76 9.06 -0.14
CA ASN A 230 -16.01 7.68 0.27
C ASN A 230 -14.97 7.00 1.18
N GLN A 231 -13.82 7.60 1.49
CA GLN A 231 -12.81 7.01 2.38
C GLN A 231 -12.64 7.80 3.70
N GLY A 232 -13.16 9.05 3.73
CA GLY A 232 -13.04 9.92 4.90
C GLY A 232 -11.75 10.73 4.91
N THR A 233 -11.35 11.14 6.11
CA THR A 233 -10.17 11.97 6.35
C THR A 233 -9.05 11.12 6.92
N HIS A 234 -7.84 11.27 6.35
CA HIS A 234 -6.64 10.55 6.75
C HIS A 234 -5.49 11.52 6.99
N LYS A 235 -4.68 11.23 8.00
CA LYS A 235 -3.42 11.95 8.25
C LYS A 235 -2.28 11.25 7.53
N LEU A 236 -1.53 12.00 6.75
CA LEU A 236 -0.34 11.50 6.06
C LEU A 236 0.89 12.19 6.66
N ARG A 237 1.84 11.39 7.10
CA ARG A 237 3.16 11.87 7.43
C ARG A 237 4.07 11.64 6.24
N VAL A 238 4.60 12.72 5.69
CA VAL A 238 5.47 12.73 4.52
C VAL A 238 6.90 12.92 4.98
N VAL A 239 7.76 11.98 4.65
CA VAL A 239 9.20 12.04 4.96
C VAL A 239 9.98 11.99 3.65
N SER A 240 10.78 13.02 3.37
CA SER A 240 11.68 13.08 2.23
C SER A 240 13.12 13.06 2.69
N ALA A 241 13.96 12.27 2.05
CA ALA A 241 15.38 12.20 2.33
C ALA A 241 16.20 12.01 1.04
N GLY A 242 17.29 12.77 0.93
CA GLY A 242 18.28 12.54 -0.10
C GLY A 242 19.24 11.40 0.26
N SER A 243 19.72 10.71 -0.73
CA SER A 243 20.79 9.71 -0.60
C SER A 243 21.89 9.98 -1.63
N THR A 244 23.04 9.36 -1.45
CA THR A 244 24.16 9.45 -2.43
C THR A 244 23.78 8.89 -3.81
N LYS A 245 22.68 8.15 -3.90
CA LYS A 245 22.21 7.49 -5.13
C LYS A 245 20.96 8.13 -5.72
N GLY A 246 20.27 9.04 -4.98
CA GLY A 246 19.03 9.66 -5.45
C GLY A 246 18.15 10.18 -4.32
N MET A 247 16.85 10.19 -4.52
CA MET A 247 15.85 10.66 -3.56
C MET A 247 14.94 9.54 -3.09
N GLN A 248 14.46 9.66 -1.86
CA GLN A 248 13.44 8.79 -1.28
C GLN A 248 12.33 9.63 -0.67
N LEU A 249 11.10 9.26 -0.98
CA LEU A 249 9.90 9.78 -0.34
C LEU A 249 9.15 8.63 0.31
N GLN A 250 8.78 8.82 1.56
CA GLN A 250 7.96 7.91 2.32
C GLN A 250 6.70 8.65 2.78
N VAL A 251 5.56 8.11 2.46
CA VAL A 251 4.26 8.62 2.94
C VAL A 251 3.67 7.56 3.86
N VAL A 252 3.60 7.86 5.16
CA VAL A 252 2.98 7.00 6.17
C VAL A 252 1.53 7.43 6.36
N ILE A 253 0.62 6.48 6.25
CA ILE A 253 -0.82 6.71 6.32
C ILE A 253 -1.29 6.42 7.74
N ASP A 254 -2.00 7.36 8.37
CA ASP A 254 -2.59 7.26 9.72
C ASP A 254 -1.66 6.62 10.75
N PRO A 255 -0.47 7.20 11.01
CA PRO A 255 0.55 6.57 11.87
C PRO A 255 0.03 6.23 13.27
N ALA A 256 -0.87 7.02 13.82
CA ALA A 256 -1.43 6.81 15.16
C ALA A 256 -2.39 5.61 15.24
N GLN A 257 -3.16 5.31 14.19
CA GLN A 257 -4.13 4.20 14.21
C GLN A 257 -3.48 2.83 14.34
N HIS A 258 -2.24 2.69 13.89
CA HIS A 258 -1.50 1.43 13.90
C HIS A 258 -0.74 1.20 15.21
N SER A 259 -0.69 2.16 16.11
CA SER A 259 0.15 2.14 17.31
C SER A 259 -0.63 2.05 18.61
N ASN A 260 -1.89 2.51 18.65
CA ASN A 260 -2.74 2.49 19.84
C ASN A 260 -3.64 1.24 19.86
N ILE A 261 -3.06 0.08 20.17
CA ILE A 261 -3.77 -1.20 20.27
C ILE A 261 -3.71 -1.70 21.70
N PRO A 262 -4.85 -1.93 22.40
CA PRO A 262 -4.86 -2.53 23.72
C PRO A 262 -4.19 -3.90 23.74
N MET A 263 -3.49 -4.28 24.82
CA MET A 263 -2.71 -5.52 24.93
C MET A 263 -3.53 -6.78 24.58
N LYS A 264 -4.78 -6.84 25.01
CA LYS A 264 -5.72 -7.94 24.70
C LYS A 264 -5.99 -8.14 23.22
N HIS A 265 -5.75 -7.12 22.38
CA HIS A 265 -5.95 -7.17 20.93
C HIS A 265 -4.66 -7.37 20.13
N LEU A 266 -3.50 -7.40 20.79
CA LEU A 266 -2.20 -7.66 20.15
C LEU A 266 -2.14 -9.04 19.48
N GLY A 267 -2.85 -10.02 20.06
CA GLY A 267 -2.91 -11.38 19.53
C GLY A 267 -2.23 -12.43 20.40
N LEU A 268 -1.94 -12.12 21.66
CA LEU A 268 -1.56 -13.12 22.65
C LEU A 268 -2.64 -14.20 22.76
N LEU A 269 -2.22 -15.46 22.89
CA LEU A 269 -3.14 -16.54 23.23
C LEU A 269 -3.57 -16.39 24.71
N PRO A 270 -4.77 -16.89 25.09
CA PRO A 270 -5.22 -16.77 26.50
C PRO A 270 -4.20 -17.28 27.52
N ALA A 271 -3.55 -18.42 27.23
CA ALA A 271 -2.49 -18.98 28.08
C ALA A 271 -1.21 -18.15 28.14
N GLN A 272 -1.05 -17.15 27.27
CA GLN A 272 0.07 -16.21 27.27
C GLN A 272 -0.32 -14.87 27.89
N LEU A 273 -1.57 -14.45 27.68
CA LEU A 273 -2.10 -13.18 28.15
C LEU A 273 -2.19 -13.14 29.68
N GLU A 274 -2.84 -14.14 30.28
CA GLU A 274 -3.05 -14.22 31.73
C GLU A 274 -1.74 -14.11 32.55
N PRO A 275 -0.64 -14.83 32.25
CA PRO A 275 0.61 -14.66 32.97
C PRO A 275 1.28 -13.29 32.76
N VAL A 276 1.07 -12.66 31.61
CA VAL A 276 1.59 -11.31 31.34
C VAL A 276 0.80 -10.29 32.16
N GLU A 277 -0.54 -10.37 32.19
CA GLU A 277 -1.39 -9.52 33.03
C GLU A 277 -1.03 -9.64 34.51
N ALA A 278 -0.82 -10.87 35.01
CA ALA A 278 -0.39 -11.10 36.39
C ALA A 278 0.97 -10.45 36.68
N LEU A 279 1.94 -10.57 35.74
CA LEU A 279 3.24 -9.91 35.89
C LEU A 279 3.12 -8.38 35.93
N LEU A 280 2.24 -7.80 35.08
CA LEU A 280 2.08 -6.34 35.02
C LEU A 280 1.40 -5.77 36.26
N ALA A 281 0.59 -6.55 36.95
CA ALA A 281 -0.03 -6.17 38.24
C ALA A 281 0.97 -6.06 39.39
N GLU A 282 2.14 -6.69 39.29
CA GLU A 282 3.22 -6.56 40.28
C GLU A 282 4.12 -5.36 39.94
N PRO A 283 4.71 -4.67 40.90
CA PRO A 283 5.67 -3.60 40.64
C PRO A 283 7.01 -4.15 40.13
N GLY A 284 7.78 -3.29 39.50
CA GLY A 284 9.13 -3.59 39.04
C GLY A 284 9.20 -4.65 37.93
N LYS A 285 10.37 -5.22 37.71
CA LYS A 285 10.79 -6.18 36.72
C LYS A 285 10.85 -5.63 35.28
N ALA A 286 11.89 -6.03 34.57
CA ALA A 286 12.04 -5.73 33.17
C ALA A 286 11.18 -6.66 32.32
N VAL A 287 10.56 -6.13 31.27
CA VAL A 287 9.90 -6.86 30.21
C VAL A 287 10.62 -6.55 28.90
N ILE A 288 11.20 -7.57 28.30
CA ILE A 288 11.89 -7.47 27.02
C ILE A 288 10.91 -7.78 25.90
N VAL A 289 10.80 -6.89 24.92
CA VAL A 289 10.03 -7.11 23.68
C VAL A 289 10.99 -7.38 22.54
N ALA A 290 11.07 -8.62 22.10
CA ALA A 290 11.92 -9.07 21.01
C ALA A 290 11.12 -9.07 19.71
N ALA A 291 11.49 -8.20 18.79
CA ALA A 291 10.84 -8.12 17.49
C ALA A 291 11.84 -7.69 16.42
N PRO A 292 11.88 -8.36 15.26
CA PRO A 292 12.58 -7.83 14.10
C PRO A 292 11.94 -6.52 13.62
N PRO A 293 12.65 -5.71 12.83
CA PRO A 293 12.09 -4.50 12.24
C PRO A 293 10.76 -4.78 11.52
N HIS A 294 9.80 -3.85 11.64
CA HIS A 294 8.47 -3.91 11.05
C HIS A 294 7.54 -5.02 11.57
N HIS A 295 7.90 -5.72 12.63
CA HIS A 295 7.07 -6.74 13.28
C HIS A 295 6.36 -6.27 14.55
N GLY A 296 6.12 -4.95 14.69
CA GLY A 296 5.21 -4.38 15.68
C GLY A 296 5.78 -4.21 17.10
N GLY A 297 7.12 -4.26 17.26
CA GLY A 297 7.78 -4.03 18.56
C GLY A 297 7.33 -2.73 19.26
N PRO A 298 7.41 -1.57 18.59
CA PRO A 298 6.95 -0.31 19.18
C PRO A 298 5.48 -0.35 19.63
N THR A 299 4.57 -0.87 18.81
CA THR A 299 3.15 -1.00 19.16
C THR A 299 2.96 -1.81 20.45
N THR A 300 3.69 -2.92 20.60
CA THR A 300 3.62 -3.75 21.81
C THR A 300 4.17 -3.03 23.03
N LEU A 301 5.26 -2.29 22.89
CA LEU A 301 5.80 -1.48 24.00
C LEU A 301 4.79 -0.42 24.48
N TYR A 302 4.18 0.31 23.56
CA TYR A 302 3.14 1.29 23.88
C TYR A 302 1.90 0.62 24.49
N SER A 303 1.49 -0.55 23.99
CA SER A 303 0.38 -1.30 24.55
C SER A 303 0.64 -1.77 25.98
N LEU A 304 1.86 -2.23 26.27
CA LEU A 304 2.27 -2.62 27.62
C LEU A 304 2.33 -1.41 28.57
N LEU A 305 2.80 -0.26 28.09
CA LEU A 305 2.83 0.97 28.88
C LEU A 305 1.40 1.48 29.17
N HIS A 306 0.48 1.32 28.24
CA HIS A 306 -0.93 1.72 28.37
C HIS A 306 -1.72 0.87 29.37
N GLU A 307 -1.22 -0.32 29.77
CA GLU A 307 -1.88 -1.15 30.81
C GLU A 307 -1.69 -0.56 32.23
N HIS A 308 -0.82 0.43 32.40
CA HIS A 308 -0.66 1.15 33.68
C HIS A 308 -1.63 2.33 33.76
N ASP A 309 -2.24 2.50 34.92
CA ASP A 309 -3.12 3.64 35.18
C ASP A 309 -2.29 4.94 35.33
N PRO A 310 -2.44 5.91 34.41
CA PRO A 310 -1.66 7.14 34.43
C PRO A 310 -1.97 8.07 35.60
N TYR A 311 -3.07 7.86 36.30
CA TYR A 311 -3.45 8.69 37.48
C TYR A 311 -2.81 8.21 38.77
N THR A 312 -2.42 6.94 38.83
CA THR A 312 -1.81 6.33 40.02
C THR A 312 -0.34 5.96 39.81
N SER A 313 0.15 5.98 38.56
CA SER A 313 1.49 5.56 38.19
C SER A 313 2.25 6.71 37.50
N SER A 314 3.50 6.92 37.91
CA SER A 314 4.41 7.82 37.19
C SER A 314 5.01 7.10 36.01
N LEU A 315 4.57 7.47 34.78
CA LEU A 315 4.97 6.82 33.56
C LEU A 315 5.92 7.70 32.75
N ALA A 316 7.04 7.15 32.31
CA ALA A 316 8.02 7.88 31.50
C ALA A 316 8.49 7.07 30.31
N THR A 317 8.91 7.78 29.27
CA THR A 317 9.56 7.18 28.09
C THR A 317 10.90 7.87 27.82
N LEU A 318 11.81 7.15 27.17
CA LEU A 318 13.01 7.69 26.55
C LEU A 318 13.09 7.20 25.11
N GLU A 319 12.80 8.10 24.15
CA GLU A 319 12.49 7.73 22.76
C GLU A 319 13.27 8.56 21.76
N ASP A 320 13.67 7.91 20.64
CA ASP A 320 14.21 8.63 19.48
C ASP A 320 13.11 9.43 18.78
N GLU A 321 11.86 8.93 18.80
CA GLU A 321 10.70 9.53 18.17
C GLU A 321 9.42 9.09 18.90
N LYS A 322 8.53 10.05 19.18
CA LYS A 322 7.22 9.80 19.76
C LYS A 322 6.27 9.32 18.65
N LEU A 323 5.77 8.09 18.75
CA LEU A 323 4.84 7.54 17.76
C LEU A 323 3.43 8.11 17.91
N PHE A 324 2.95 8.25 19.14
CA PHE A 324 1.71 8.94 19.47
C PHE A 324 1.72 9.38 20.93
N ASP A 325 0.80 10.24 21.30
CA ASP A 325 0.70 10.80 22.64
C ASP A 325 -0.13 9.89 23.54
N LEU A 326 0.46 9.41 24.63
CA LEU A 326 -0.25 8.70 25.68
C LEU A 326 -0.56 9.68 26.81
N GLU A 327 -1.83 9.76 27.15
CA GLU A 327 -2.27 10.61 28.28
C GLU A 327 -1.58 10.20 29.57
N GLY A 328 -1.05 11.19 30.32
CA GLY A 328 -0.38 10.97 31.58
C GLY A 328 1.02 10.36 31.51
N VAL A 329 1.59 10.21 30.32
CA VAL A 329 2.97 9.73 30.13
C VAL A 329 3.92 10.88 29.85
N SER A 330 5.04 10.94 30.58
CA SER A 330 6.13 11.89 30.34
C SER A 330 7.02 11.40 29.19
N HIS A 331 6.79 11.93 27.98
CA HIS A 331 7.58 11.61 26.80
C HIS A 331 8.89 12.39 26.78
N ASN A 332 10.04 11.68 26.82
CA ASN A 332 11.37 12.28 26.79
C ASN A 332 12.07 11.89 25.47
N LEU A 333 12.21 12.85 24.58
CA LEU A 333 12.83 12.62 23.28
C LEU A 333 14.36 12.71 23.36
N ILE A 334 15.03 11.83 22.62
CA ILE A 334 16.46 11.85 22.39
C ILE A 334 16.73 12.75 21.19
N GLU A 335 17.43 13.84 21.39
CA GLU A 335 17.78 14.77 20.31
C GLU A 335 18.70 14.07 19.28
N PRO A 336 18.46 14.28 17.98
CA PRO A 336 19.31 13.73 16.94
C PRO A 336 20.78 14.16 17.10
N GLY A 337 21.69 13.19 17.06
CA GLY A 337 23.13 13.45 17.22
C GLY A 337 23.63 13.54 18.67
N LEU A 338 22.79 13.29 19.66
CA LEU A 338 23.21 13.24 21.05
C LEU A 338 24.18 12.06 21.28
N SER A 339 25.28 12.29 22.00
CA SER A 339 26.24 11.23 22.33
C SER A 339 25.64 10.23 23.33
N ASN A 340 26.11 8.96 23.29
CA ASN A 340 25.65 7.93 24.24
C ASN A 340 25.87 8.35 25.71
N ALA A 341 26.95 9.04 26.00
CA ALA A 341 27.21 9.53 27.36
C ALA A 341 26.11 10.49 27.89
N LYS A 342 25.64 11.41 27.01
CA LYS A 342 24.54 12.32 27.38
C LYS A 342 23.18 11.60 27.44
N ILE A 343 22.97 10.58 26.60
CA ILE A 343 21.77 9.74 26.69
C ILE A 343 21.76 8.98 28.01
N ASN A 344 22.90 8.43 28.43
CA ASN A 344 23.04 7.72 29.70
C ASN A 344 22.82 8.65 30.91
N GLU A 345 23.30 9.90 30.85
CA GLU A 345 23.03 10.92 31.86
C GLU A 345 21.52 11.21 31.96
N LYS A 346 20.86 11.42 30.81
CA LYS A 346 19.41 11.65 30.71
C LYS A 346 18.63 10.46 31.28
N LEU A 347 19.02 9.22 30.91
CA LEU A 347 18.46 8.00 31.49
C LEU A 347 18.63 7.96 33.03
N GLY A 348 19.82 8.29 33.53
CA GLY A 348 20.08 8.34 34.96
C GLY A 348 19.22 9.38 35.69
N VAL A 349 18.89 10.51 35.05
CA VAL A 349 17.95 11.50 35.62
C VAL A 349 16.55 10.92 35.70
N LEU A 350 16.07 10.25 34.63
CA LEU A 350 14.76 9.64 34.62
C LEU A 350 14.62 8.52 35.65
N LEU A 351 15.63 7.67 35.79
CA LEU A 351 15.61 6.60 36.82
C LEU A 351 15.63 7.15 38.26
N ARG A 352 16.34 8.25 38.52
CA ARG A 352 16.32 8.91 39.85
C ARG A 352 15.00 9.61 40.19
N ALA A 353 14.18 9.90 39.18
CA ALA A 353 12.82 10.39 39.39
C ALA A 353 11.85 9.31 39.86
N ASP A 354 12.34 8.07 39.99
CA ASP A 354 11.61 6.88 40.48
C ASP A 354 10.25 6.67 39.77
N PRO A 355 10.24 6.52 38.45
CA PRO A 355 9.01 6.26 37.72
C PRO A 355 8.48 4.86 38.03
N SER A 356 7.16 4.70 38.09
CA SER A 356 6.53 3.37 38.22
C SER A 356 6.84 2.49 37.01
N ALA A 357 6.90 3.11 35.82
CA ALA A 357 7.32 2.42 34.59
C ALA A 357 8.12 3.34 33.67
N LEU A 358 9.15 2.77 33.06
CA LEU A 358 10.00 3.41 32.05
C LEU A 358 10.06 2.57 30.76
N MET A 359 9.68 3.15 29.65
CA MET A 359 9.84 2.54 28.33
C MET A 359 11.01 3.20 27.57
N ILE A 360 11.85 2.38 26.93
CA ILE A 360 12.88 2.88 26.00
C ILE A 360 12.56 2.45 24.58
N SER A 361 12.90 3.28 23.59
CA SER A 361 12.56 3.01 22.17
C SER A 361 13.55 2.10 21.45
N ARG A 362 14.75 1.94 21.99
CA ARG A 362 15.82 1.12 21.40
C ARG A 362 16.73 0.49 22.45
N LEU A 363 17.40 -0.58 22.08
CA LEU A 363 18.45 -1.17 22.92
C LEU A 363 19.59 -0.15 23.11
N MET A 364 19.92 0.10 24.35
CA MET A 364 20.94 1.05 24.75
C MET A 364 22.35 0.41 24.76
N ASP A 365 23.37 1.24 24.91
CA ASP A 365 24.75 0.79 25.11
C ASP A 365 24.95 0.04 26.48
N PRO A 366 26.07 -0.67 26.69
CA PRO A 366 26.28 -1.46 27.90
C PRO A 366 26.12 -0.69 29.22
N PRO A 367 26.63 0.55 29.38
CA PRO A 367 26.41 1.31 30.61
C PRO A 367 24.93 1.59 30.91
N ALA A 368 24.15 2.01 29.89
CA ALA A 368 22.72 2.26 30.04
C ALA A 368 21.94 0.97 30.30
N ALA A 369 22.25 -0.10 29.55
CA ALA A 369 21.62 -1.40 29.77
C ALA A 369 21.85 -1.92 31.19
N LYS A 370 23.05 -1.71 31.78
CA LYS A 370 23.35 -2.06 33.14
C LYS A 370 22.53 -1.22 34.13
N GLN A 371 22.41 0.10 33.92
CA GLN A 371 21.56 0.96 34.75
C GLN A 371 20.10 0.49 34.75
N LEU A 372 19.53 0.18 33.55
CA LEU A 372 18.18 -0.34 33.43
C LEU A 372 18.00 -1.67 34.18
N ALA A 373 18.96 -2.59 34.05
CA ALA A 373 18.90 -3.88 34.74
C ALA A 373 18.99 -3.72 36.27
N MET A 374 19.79 -2.76 36.75
CA MET A 374 19.91 -2.46 38.21
C MET A 374 18.63 -1.86 38.79
N SER A 375 17.91 -1.04 38.01
CA SER A 375 16.65 -0.43 38.45
C SER A 375 15.44 -1.35 38.27
N ALA A 376 15.54 -2.38 37.44
CA ALA A 376 14.43 -3.28 37.09
C ALA A 376 13.77 -4.00 38.29
N PRO A 377 14.46 -4.36 39.39
CA PRO A 377 13.78 -4.94 40.57
C PRO A 377 12.69 -4.03 41.17
N GLU A 378 12.84 -2.72 41.08
CA GLU A 378 11.96 -1.72 41.66
C GLU A 378 11.08 -1.02 40.63
N ILE A 379 11.63 -0.71 39.46
CA ILE A 379 10.98 0.02 38.39
C ILE A 379 10.58 -0.94 37.27
N ARG A 380 9.35 -0.84 36.77
CA ARG A 380 8.94 -1.55 35.55
C ARG A 380 9.71 -0.99 34.35
N VAL A 381 10.53 -1.82 33.65
CA VAL A 381 11.32 -1.37 32.52
C VAL A 381 10.92 -2.13 31.27
N TYR A 382 10.55 -1.42 30.22
CA TYR A 382 10.23 -1.98 28.91
C TYR A 382 11.38 -1.78 27.94
N VAL A 383 11.98 -2.88 27.45
CA VAL A 383 13.19 -2.87 26.63
C VAL A 383 12.94 -3.55 25.28
N PRO A 384 13.08 -2.85 24.16
CA PRO A 384 13.05 -3.48 22.85
C PRO A 384 14.39 -4.12 22.51
N ILE A 385 14.34 -5.32 21.98
CA ILE A 385 15.54 -6.02 21.46
C ILE A 385 15.24 -6.52 20.03
N PRO A 386 16.01 -6.13 19.01
CA PRO A 386 15.78 -6.54 17.63
C PRO A 386 16.29 -7.98 17.40
N GLN A 387 15.61 -8.96 17.99
CA GLN A 387 15.90 -10.38 17.91
C GLN A 387 14.68 -11.18 17.52
N GLU A 388 14.92 -12.40 17.01
CA GLU A 388 13.89 -13.25 16.42
C GLU A 388 13.16 -14.15 17.41
N GLY A 389 13.69 -14.35 18.60
CA GLY A 389 13.14 -15.23 19.63
C GLY A 389 13.57 -14.84 21.03
N THR A 390 12.87 -15.40 22.02
CA THR A 390 13.06 -15.06 23.43
C THR A 390 14.46 -15.41 23.93
N PHE A 391 15.01 -16.55 23.57
CA PHE A 391 16.35 -16.98 24.01
C PHE A 391 17.46 -16.12 23.40
N ALA A 392 17.35 -15.75 22.13
CA ALA A 392 18.31 -14.86 21.48
C ALA A 392 18.30 -13.46 22.12
N ALA A 393 17.11 -12.97 22.44
CA ALA A 393 16.96 -11.70 23.14
C ALA A 393 17.52 -11.75 24.55
N LEU A 394 17.27 -12.81 25.30
CA LEU A 394 17.84 -13.02 26.64
C LEU A 394 19.38 -13.09 26.59
N GLN A 395 19.94 -13.85 25.65
CA GLN A 395 21.40 -13.92 25.47
C GLN A 395 22.01 -12.54 25.17
N LEU A 396 21.37 -11.78 24.28
CA LEU A 396 21.84 -10.43 23.97
C LEU A 396 21.74 -9.52 25.18
N TRP A 397 20.65 -9.59 25.94
CA TRP A 397 20.48 -8.80 27.16
C TRP A 397 21.53 -9.11 28.22
N ILE A 398 21.80 -10.39 28.48
CA ILE A 398 22.90 -10.83 29.38
C ILE A 398 24.25 -10.31 28.88
N LYS A 399 24.51 -10.40 27.57
CA LYS A 399 25.77 -9.94 26.97
C LYS A 399 25.97 -8.43 27.13
N VAL A 400 24.91 -7.64 26.88
CA VAL A 400 25.00 -6.17 26.94
C VAL A 400 25.09 -5.67 28.38
N THR A 401 24.35 -6.26 29.32
CA THR A 401 24.44 -5.93 30.75
C THR A 401 25.72 -6.44 31.41
N GLY A 402 26.31 -7.50 30.89
CA GLY A 402 27.54 -8.11 31.34
C GLY A 402 27.42 -8.91 32.65
N ASP A 403 26.21 -9.05 33.23
CA ASP A 403 25.99 -9.74 34.51
C ASP A 403 24.68 -10.56 34.46
N PRO A 404 24.77 -11.90 34.33
CA PRO A 404 23.60 -12.77 34.32
C PRO A 404 22.85 -12.81 35.69
N LYS A 405 23.50 -12.54 36.81
CA LYS A 405 22.83 -12.48 38.13
C LYS A 405 21.94 -11.25 38.22
N LEU A 406 22.47 -10.11 37.80
CA LEU A 406 21.71 -8.86 37.71
C LEU A 406 20.48 -9.01 36.80
N VAL A 407 20.66 -9.64 35.64
CA VAL A 407 19.54 -9.93 34.72
C VAL A 407 18.52 -10.84 35.40
N ALA A 408 18.96 -11.88 36.07
CA ALA A 408 18.07 -12.85 36.75
C ALA A 408 17.22 -12.17 37.82
N GLU A 409 17.78 -11.21 38.54
CA GLU A 409 17.11 -10.48 39.62
C GLU A 409 15.99 -9.57 39.11
N GLY A 410 16.28 -8.82 38.05
CA GLY A 410 15.38 -7.80 37.49
C GLY A 410 14.46 -8.26 36.38
N LEU A 411 14.69 -9.41 35.75
CA LEU A 411 13.91 -9.85 34.59
C LEU A 411 12.57 -10.51 34.99
N GLY A 412 11.46 -10.02 34.45
CA GLY A 412 10.12 -10.59 34.63
C GLY A 412 9.67 -11.44 33.43
N ALA A 413 9.83 -10.92 32.20
CA ALA A 413 9.45 -11.64 31.01
C ALA A 413 10.31 -11.28 29.79
N VAL A 414 10.35 -12.22 28.82
CA VAL A 414 10.81 -11.96 27.46
C VAL A 414 9.70 -12.36 26.49
N MET A 415 9.23 -11.41 25.70
CA MET A 415 8.16 -11.61 24.72
C MET A 415 8.75 -11.46 23.32
N ALA A 416 8.85 -12.55 22.58
CA ALA A 416 9.21 -12.48 21.16
C ALA A 416 7.96 -12.46 20.30
N GLN A 417 7.98 -11.66 19.23
CA GLN A 417 6.81 -11.50 18.37
C GLN A 417 7.12 -11.43 16.89
N ARG A 418 6.12 -11.81 16.10
CA ARG A 418 6.00 -11.62 14.66
C ARG A 418 4.59 -11.14 14.32
N LEU A 419 4.45 -10.42 13.21
CA LEU A 419 3.14 -10.08 12.67
C LEU A 419 2.81 -11.00 11.51
N VAL A 420 1.61 -11.58 11.54
CA VAL A 420 1.00 -12.32 10.43
C VAL A 420 -0.25 -11.60 9.95
N ARG A 421 -0.57 -11.71 8.67
CA ARG A 421 -1.79 -11.13 8.12
C ARG A 421 -3.01 -11.96 8.56
N ARG A 422 -4.10 -11.25 8.84
CA ARG A 422 -5.39 -11.89 9.10
C ARG A 422 -6.08 -12.25 7.79
N LEU A 423 -6.66 -13.43 7.72
CA LEU A 423 -7.54 -13.79 6.62
C LEU A 423 -8.75 -12.87 6.57
N CYS A 424 -9.11 -12.46 5.36
CA CYS A 424 -10.36 -11.71 5.16
C CYS A 424 -11.57 -12.63 5.46
N HIS A 425 -12.38 -12.25 6.43
CA HIS A 425 -13.52 -13.05 6.85
C HIS A 425 -14.55 -13.29 5.72
N THR A 426 -14.69 -12.33 4.82
CA THR A 426 -15.68 -12.35 3.74
C THR A 426 -15.30 -13.33 2.62
N CYS A 427 -14.01 -13.51 2.33
CA CYS A 427 -13.59 -14.30 1.19
C CYS A 427 -12.68 -15.50 1.52
N ARG A 428 -12.40 -15.75 2.80
CA ARG A 428 -11.64 -16.96 3.18
C ARG A 428 -12.42 -18.21 2.81
N VAL A 429 -11.72 -19.23 2.32
CA VAL A 429 -12.31 -20.50 1.91
C VAL A 429 -11.82 -21.58 2.85
N SER A 430 -12.78 -22.34 3.42
CA SER A 430 -12.48 -23.53 4.20
C SER A 430 -12.00 -24.67 3.30
N TYR A 431 -11.14 -25.51 3.83
CA TYR A 431 -10.72 -26.75 3.18
C TYR A 431 -10.31 -27.77 4.24
N THR A 432 -10.50 -29.05 3.92
CA THR A 432 -10.03 -30.15 4.77
C THR A 432 -8.55 -30.42 4.43
N PRO A 433 -7.63 -30.25 5.38
CA PRO A 433 -6.21 -30.43 5.14
C PRO A 433 -5.85 -31.91 4.96
N ASP A 434 -4.82 -32.17 4.14
CA ASP A 434 -4.24 -33.51 4.00
C ASP A 434 -3.59 -33.94 5.33
N PRO A 435 -3.92 -35.14 5.85
CA PRO A 435 -3.32 -35.69 7.08
C PRO A 435 -1.77 -35.72 7.08
N SER A 436 -1.16 -35.93 5.91
CA SER A 436 0.30 -35.87 5.77
C SER A 436 0.88 -34.46 5.98
N ALA A 437 0.15 -33.43 5.56
CA ALA A 437 0.51 -32.03 5.78
C ALA A 437 0.38 -31.66 7.27
N LEU A 438 -0.69 -32.08 7.94
CA LEU A 438 -0.87 -31.88 9.38
C LEU A 438 0.26 -32.53 10.19
N LYS A 439 0.66 -33.77 9.83
CA LYS A 439 1.77 -34.47 10.49
C LYS A 439 3.10 -33.69 10.35
N LYS A 440 3.38 -33.12 9.17
CA LYS A 440 4.59 -32.29 8.96
C LYS A 440 4.59 -31.03 9.82
N LEU A 441 3.42 -30.50 10.13
CA LEU A 441 3.25 -29.32 10.98
C LEU A 441 3.12 -29.66 12.48
N ASN A 442 3.25 -30.94 12.86
CA ASN A 442 3.00 -31.43 14.22
C ASN A 442 1.61 -31.09 14.76
N LEU A 443 0.61 -30.99 13.89
CA LEU A 443 -0.77 -30.76 14.27
C LEU A 443 -1.51 -32.09 14.39
N PRO A 444 -2.17 -32.39 15.52
CA PRO A 444 -2.92 -33.63 15.69
C PRO A 444 -4.17 -33.61 14.83
N ALA A 445 -4.25 -34.51 13.84
CA ALA A 445 -5.38 -34.60 12.91
C ALA A 445 -6.75 -34.77 13.59
N THR A 446 -6.77 -35.33 14.80
CA THR A 446 -8.01 -35.49 15.60
C THR A 446 -8.53 -34.21 16.25
N LYS A 447 -7.70 -33.15 16.32
CA LYS A 447 -8.07 -31.87 16.95
C LYS A 447 -8.21 -30.73 15.94
N VAL A 448 -7.86 -30.97 14.68
CA VAL A 448 -7.91 -29.97 13.61
C VAL A 448 -9.08 -30.30 12.69
N GLY A 449 -10.06 -29.43 12.65
CA GLY A 449 -11.15 -29.48 11.67
C GLY A 449 -10.71 -28.88 10.33
N ASP A 450 -11.63 -28.20 9.66
CA ASP A 450 -11.30 -27.46 8.44
C ASP A 450 -10.37 -26.29 8.74
N LEU A 451 -9.41 -26.11 7.87
CA LEU A 451 -8.53 -24.94 7.86
C LEU A 451 -9.05 -23.92 6.81
N PHE A 452 -8.55 -22.69 6.90
CA PHE A 452 -8.92 -21.64 5.98
C PHE A 452 -7.73 -21.19 5.13
N ARG A 453 -8.02 -20.71 3.93
CA ARG A 453 -7.04 -20.11 3.02
C ARG A 453 -7.56 -18.81 2.42
N ALA A 454 -6.65 -17.90 2.06
CA ALA A 454 -6.98 -16.67 1.37
C ALA A 454 -7.51 -16.95 -0.05
N SER A 455 -8.58 -16.26 -0.45
CA SER A 455 -9.11 -16.30 -1.82
C SER A 455 -8.94 -14.95 -2.52
N GLY A 456 -9.40 -13.85 -1.91
CA GLY A 456 -9.50 -12.53 -2.54
C GLY A 456 -10.72 -12.37 -3.44
N LYS A 457 -11.51 -13.43 -3.64
CA LYS A 457 -12.71 -13.45 -4.50
C LYS A 457 -13.91 -13.98 -3.74
N ILE A 458 -15.09 -13.54 -4.14
CA ILE A 458 -16.39 -14.03 -3.68
C ILE A 458 -17.25 -14.42 -4.88
N LEU A 459 -18.25 -15.28 -4.67
CA LEU A 459 -19.21 -15.65 -5.69
C LEU A 459 -20.48 -14.79 -5.54
N ILE A 460 -20.85 -14.09 -6.61
CA ILE A 460 -22.12 -13.38 -6.72
C ILE A 460 -22.84 -13.89 -7.97
N LYS A 461 -23.98 -14.55 -7.80
CA LYS A 461 -24.77 -15.17 -8.88
C LYS A 461 -23.89 -16.03 -9.79
N ASP A 462 -23.11 -16.93 -9.19
CA ASP A 462 -22.15 -17.85 -9.84
C ASP A 462 -20.99 -17.19 -10.59
N ASN A 463 -20.83 -15.88 -10.50
CA ASN A 463 -19.68 -15.18 -11.05
C ASN A 463 -18.64 -14.89 -9.96
N GLU A 464 -17.37 -15.20 -10.24
CA GLU A 464 -16.27 -14.78 -9.38
C GLU A 464 -16.04 -13.27 -9.52
N VAL A 465 -16.21 -12.54 -8.42
CA VAL A 465 -15.90 -11.11 -8.34
C VAL A 465 -14.85 -10.85 -7.28
N GLN A 466 -14.14 -9.77 -7.42
CA GLN A 466 -13.17 -9.33 -6.42
C GLN A 466 -13.87 -9.04 -5.09
N CYS A 467 -13.30 -9.53 -3.99
CA CYS A 467 -13.87 -9.29 -2.66
C CYS A 467 -13.86 -7.79 -2.34
N PRO A 468 -15.01 -7.19 -1.99
CA PRO A 468 -15.11 -5.76 -1.70
C PRO A 468 -14.36 -5.35 -0.42
N ASP A 469 -14.21 -6.25 0.57
CA ASP A 469 -13.57 -5.93 1.85
C ASP A 469 -12.05 -5.89 1.79
N CYS A 470 -11.43 -6.87 1.15
CA CYS A 470 -9.97 -6.94 1.03
C CYS A 470 -9.45 -6.49 -0.34
N HIS A 471 -10.33 -6.05 -1.23
CA HIS A 471 -10.00 -5.61 -2.58
C HIS A 471 -9.08 -6.58 -3.32
N GLY A 472 -9.38 -7.90 -3.22
CA GLY A 472 -8.66 -8.97 -3.91
C GLY A 472 -7.41 -9.49 -3.21
N LEU A 473 -7.02 -8.96 -2.05
CA LEU A 473 -5.81 -9.37 -1.34
C LEU A 473 -5.96 -10.72 -0.61
N GLY A 474 -7.18 -11.10 -0.21
CA GLY A 474 -7.46 -12.28 0.60
C GLY A 474 -7.13 -12.12 2.08
N TYR A 475 -6.46 -11.03 2.45
CA TYR A 475 -6.07 -10.67 3.82
C TYR A 475 -6.52 -9.25 4.14
N ARG A 476 -6.76 -8.98 5.43
CA ARG A 476 -7.08 -7.63 5.93
C ARG A 476 -6.60 -7.44 7.36
N GLY A 477 -5.63 -6.57 7.54
CA GLY A 477 -5.01 -6.29 8.83
C GLY A 477 -4.01 -7.36 9.28
N ARG A 478 -3.35 -7.10 10.39
CA ARG A 478 -2.33 -7.97 10.99
C ARG A 478 -2.70 -8.36 12.39
N VAL A 479 -2.07 -9.41 12.90
CA VAL A 479 -2.15 -9.85 14.30
C VAL A 479 -0.78 -10.34 14.76
N GLY A 480 -0.46 -10.08 16.01
CA GLY A 480 0.75 -10.60 16.65
C GLY A 480 0.66 -12.11 16.86
N VAL A 481 1.79 -12.76 16.67
CA VAL A 481 2.07 -14.10 17.15
C VAL A 481 3.19 -13.98 18.15
N PHE A 482 3.03 -14.59 19.31
CA PHE A 482 3.93 -14.40 20.45
C PHE A 482 4.56 -15.70 20.93
N GLU A 483 5.80 -15.59 21.38
CA GLU A 483 6.49 -16.55 22.22
C GLU A 483 6.77 -15.82 23.54
N VAL A 484 6.22 -16.29 24.64
CA VAL A 484 6.30 -15.59 25.93
C VAL A 484 7.04 -16.48 26.94
N MET A 485 8.17 -15.96 27.42
CA MET A 485 8.96 -16.53 28.52
C MET A 485 8.66 -15.73 29.79
N ILE A 486 7.97 -16.33 30.75
CA ILE A 486 7.83 -15.77 32.10
C ILE A 486 8.97 -16.31 32.97
N VAL A 487 9.58 -15.44 33.72
CA VAL A 487 10.75 -15.77 34.58
C VAL A 487 10.28 -16.08 35.99
N ASP A 488 10.04 -17.36 36.26
CA ASP A 488 9.76 -17.89 37.58
C ASP A 488 11.07 -18.06 38.44
N ASP A 489 10.94 -18.45 39.67
CA ASP A 489 12.09 -18.62 40.60
C ASP A 489 13.09 -19.68 40.12
N ALA A 490 12.65 -20.72 39.45
CA ALA A 490 13.53 -21.72 38.87
C ALA A 490 14.27 -21.17 37.63
N ALA A 491 13.55 -20.45 36.77
CA ALA A 491 14.14 -19.77 35.63
C ALA A 491 15.21 -18.75 36.04
N ARG A 492 14.97 -17.98 37.11
CA ARG A 492 15.95 -17.06 37.69
C ARG A 492 17.29 -17.75 38.04
N LYS A 493 17.21 -18.92 38.68
CA LYS A 493 18.42 -19.69 39.04
C LYS A 493 19.20 -20.12 37.82
N TYR A 494 18.52 -20.58 36.78
CA TYR A 494 19.17 -20.98 35.51
C TYR A 494 19.75 -19.77 34.77
N ILE A 495 19.07 -18.62 34.75
CA ILE A 495 19.59 -17.38 34.17
C ILE A 495 20.84 -16.92 34.93
N ALA A 496 20.77 -16.85 36.29
CA ALA A 496 21.90 -16.44 37.11
C ALA A 496 23.14 -17.34 36.93
N ALA A 497 22.93 -18.64 36.70
CA ALA A 497 23.97 -19.62 36.41
C ALA A 497 24.39 -19.65 34.94
N ASN A 498 23.77 -18.85 34.07
CA ASN A 498 23.93 -18.84 32.61
C ASN A 498 23.68 -20.22 31.95
N GLN A 499 22.75 -21.01 32.52
CA GLN A 499 22.38 -22.37 32.04
C GLN A 499 21.17 -22.32 31.12
N LEU A 500 21.31 -21.73 29.93
CA LEU A 500 20.19 -21.44 29.04
C LEU A 500 19.55 -22.71 28.43
N ASP A 501 20.30 -23.81 28.26
CA ASP A 501 19.73 -25.06 27.78
C ASP A 501 18.83 -25.70 28.83
N THR A 502 19.25 -25.68 30.11
CA THR A 502 18.42 -26.16 31.23
C THR A 502 17.16 -25.27 31.39
N LEU A 503 17.30 -23.96 31.25
CA LEU A 503 16.17 -23.04 31.21
C LEU A 503 15.17 -23.43 30.10
N ARG A 504 15.67 -23.74 28.91
CA ARG A 504 14.81 -24.15 27.78
C ARG A 504 14.01 -25.40 28.09
N LEU A 505 14.65 -26.42 28.69
CA LEU A 505 13.97 -27.64 29.13
C LEU A 505 12.92 -27.37 30.21
N HIS A 506 13.24 -26.53 31.18
CA HIS A 506 12.31 -26.10 32.23
C HIS A 506 11.07 -25.45 31.65
N LEU A 507 11.23 -24.44 30.80
CA LEU A 507 10.13 -23.71 30.20
C LEU A 507 9.25 -24.61 29.29
N ARG A 508 9.84 -25.53 28.55
CA ARG A 508 9.08 -26.53 27.76
C ARG A 508 8.24 -27.45 28.64
N LYS A 509 8.79 -27.89 29.77
CA LYS A 509 8.05 -28.68 30.76
C LYS A 509 6.85 -27.91 31.32
N HIS A 510 6.95 -26.58 31.42
CA HIS A 510 5.86 -25.68 31.84
C HIS A 510 5.02 -25.18 30.66
N LYS A 511 5.04 -25.91 29.53
CA LYS A 511 4.19 -25.67 28.33
C LYS A 511 4.38 -24.29 27.66
N MET A 512 5.56 -23.70 27.80
CA MET A 512 5.89 -22.52 27.00
C MET A 512 5.75 -22.87 25.50
N LEU A 513 4.94 -22.09 24.79
CA LEU A 513 4.75 -22.22 23.36
C LEU A 513 5.83 -21.44 22.61
N TYR A 514 6.46 -22.09 21.64
CA TYR A 514 7.33 -21.39 20.71
C TYR A 514 6.51 -20.57 19.70
N LEU A 515 7.16 -19.61 19.08
CA LEU A 515 6.54 -18.70 18.11
C LEU A 515 5.79 -19.44 16.99
N GLN A 516 6.38 -20.53 16.48
CA GLN A 516 5.76 -21.37 15.45
C GLN A 516 4.49 -22.07 15.95
N GLU A 517 4.49 -22.58 17.18
CA GLU A 517 3.34 -23.25 17.80
C GLU A 517 2.18 -22.26 18.01
N SER A 518 2.50 -21.05 18.46
CA SER A 518 1.51 -19.97 18.61
C SER A 518 0.95 -19.52 17.26
N ALA A 519 1.78 -19.48 16.21
CA ALA A 519 1.32 -19.19 14.85
C ALA A 519 0.39 -20.29 14.32
N LEU A 520 0.71 -21.55 14.56
CA LEU A 520 -0.15 -22.68 14.15
C LEU A 520 -1.48 -22.69 14.91
N ALA A 521 -1.51 -22.29 16.18
CA ALA A 521 -2.78 -22.09 16.90
C ALA A 521 -3.69 -21.10 16.17
N LYS A 522 -3.13 -20.00 15.62
CA LYS A 522 -3.90 -19.01 14.82
C LYS A 522 -4.29 -19.51 13.43
N VAL A 523 -3.63 -20.55 12.92
CA VAL A 523 -4.09 -21.23 11.70
C VAL A 523 -5.31 -22.11 12.02
N VAL A 524 -5.27 -22.80 13.15
CA VAL A 524 -6.37 -23.68 13.57
C VAL A 524 -7.64 -22.89 13.91
N ASP A 525 -7.51 -21.71 14.49
CA ASP A 525 -8.65 -20.82 14.79
C ASP A 525 -9.16 -20.04 13.56
N GLY A 526 -8.49 -20.17 12.41
CA GLY A 526 -8.87 -19.51 11.16
C GLY A 526 -8.53 -18.02 11.09
N THR A 527 -7.69 -17.52 11.98
CA THR A 527 -7.22 -16.12 11.97
C THR A 527 -6.27 -15.87 10.81
N THR A 528 -5.39 -16.84 10.50
CA THR A 528 -4.42 -16.78 9.40
C THR A 528 -4.34 -18.11 8.66
N ASP A 529 -3.48 -18.23 7.65
CA ASP A 529 -3.30 -19.49 6.94
C ASP A 529 -1.85 -20.02 7.01
N ILE A 530 -1.68 -21.30 6.62
CA ILE A 530 -0.37 -21.96 6.62
C ILE A 530 0.63 -21.22 5.73
N LYS A 531 0.17 -20.70 4.58
CA LYS A 531 1.03 -19.99 3.61
C LYS A 531 1.64 -18.73 4.22
N GLU A 532 0.85 -17.98 4.95
CA GLU A 532 1.30 -16.77 5.63
C GLU A 532 2.27 -17.08 6.78
N VAL A 533 1.95 -18.08 7.60
CA VAL A 533 2.86 -18.55 8.66
C VAL A 533 4.20 -18.99 8.07
N THR A 534 4.19 -19.79 7.01
CA THR A 534 5.41 -20.20 6.32
C THR A 534 6.20 -19.01 5.81
N ARG A 535 5.53 -18.02 5.17
CA ARG A 535 6.17 -16.79 4.68
C ARG A 535 6.92 -16.06 5.79
N VAL A 536 6.25 -15.84 6.94
CA VAL A 536 6.79 -15.05 8.04
C VAL A 536 7.88 -15.80 8.81
N MET A 537 7.76 -17.12 8.98
CA MET A 537 8.74 -17.92 9.72
C MET A 537 9.97 -18.28 8.88
N SER A 538 9.87 -18.28 7.53
CA SER A 538 10.98 -18.58 6.62
C SER A 538 11.74 -17.32 6.17
N SER A 539 11.22 -16.12 6.41
CA SER A 539 11.94 -14.87 6.10
C SER A 539 13.09 -14.69 7.08
N LYS A 540 14.32 -14.90 6.59
CA LYS A 540 15.58 -14.58 7.28
C LYS A 540 15.92 -13.11 7.11
#